data_07795d640bd27457c2b8274d1856e8ca
#
_entry.id   07795d640bd27457c2b8274d1856e8ca
#
_cell.length_a   1.000
_cell.length_b   1.000
_cell.length_c   1.000
_cell.angle_alpha   90.00
_cell.angle_beta   90.00
_cell.angle_gamma   90.00
#
_symmetry.space_group_name_H-M   'P 1'
#
loop_
_entity.id
_entity.type
_entity.pdbx_description
1 polymer ?
#
loop_
_entity_poly.entity_id
_entity_poly.type
_entity_poly.pdbx_seq_one_letter_code
_entity_poly.pdbx_strand_id
1 'polypeptide(L)'
;MLEQEVYKFITKYNLIENGDRIVLGVSGGPDSICMLDILNKIAEKKLIDFEIIVCHINHGLRENAIFDENFVKEFCKKIGVQCFVKHVDIKKIAEEQKRGLEETGRIIRYEFFDEILQKTNSNKIAIAHNINDKVETIIMNIFRGSGTAGLIGIEAQNGKFIRPLIEIKRVDIEKYLKEQNIVARHDESNDENIYTRNKIRNIVLPFIEKEFNPNIVDTIDRLSYIVKEQEEYLESQTEKCYNDVCEQELNLTPDYRLNNKNNATIVIDLKKFNSLEKVIQKRVILYSIKKIFGTTRGIEKIHIDDIIKLCNNNIGNKYLTPNKNLKVENKKKKLRISAIIKYKNSQL
;
A
#
# COMPACT_ATOMS: atom_id res chain seq x y z
N MET A 1 -11.05 -19.25 18.94
CA MET A 1 -11.72 -17.94 19.02
C MET A 1 -11.15 -17.00 17.94
N LEU A 2 -9.86 -16.67 17.96
CA LEU A 2 -9.21 -15.80 16.94
C LEU A 2 -9.29 -16.39 15.50
N GLU A 3 -9.12 -17.70 15.33
CA GLU A 3 -9.30 -18.38 14.03
C GLU A 3 -10.66 -18.10 13.39
N GLN A 4 -11.73 -18.12 14.19
CA GLN A 4 -13.08 -17.85 13.68
C GLN A 4 -13.29 -16.39 13.28
N GLU A 5 -12.65 -15.48 13.99
CA GLU A 5 -12.68 -14.05 13.67
C GLU A 5 -11.97 -13.78 12.34
N VAL A 6 -10.76 -14.31 12.20
CA VAL A 6 -9.98 -14.21 10.94
C VAL A 6 -10.74 -14.89 9.79
N TYR A 7 -11.32 -16.07 10.01
CA TYR A 7 -12.13 -16.76 8.99
C TYR A 7 -13.32 -15.91 8.53
N LYS A 8 -14.08 -15.33 9.47
CA LYS A 8 -15.20 -14.44 9.16
C LYS A 8 -14.75 -13.22 8.38
N PHE A 9 -13.60 -12.64 8.76
CA PHE A 9 -13.03 -11.49 8.06
C PHE A 9 -12.61 -11.85 6.62
N ILE A 10 -11.91 -12.96 6.43
CA ILE A 10 -11.52 -13.47 5.11
C ILE A 10 -12.74 -13.66 4.21
N THR A 11 -13.81 -14.26 4.74
CA THR A 11 -15.05 -14.52 4.00
C THR A 11 -15.81 -13.22 3.69
N LYS A 12 -15.92 -12.32 4.67
CA LYS A 12 -16.62 -11.02 4.50
C LYS A 12 -16.03 -10.18 3.37
N TYR A 13 -14.71 -10.18 3.23
CA TYR A 13 -13.99 -9.38 2.24
C TYR A 13 -13.52 -10.17 1.01
N ASN A 14 -13.90 -11.43 0.89
CA ASN A 14 -13.48 -12.34 -0.19
C ASN A 14 -11.95 -12.35 -0.40
N LEU A 15 -11.19 -12.30 0.71
CA LEU A 15 -9.74 -12.23 0.64
C LEU A 15 -9.12 -13.51 0.10
N ILE A 16 -9.73 -14.67 0.43
CA ILE A 16 -9.30 -16.00 0.00
C ILE A 16 -10.53 -16.73 -0.53
N GLU A 17 -10.39 -17.35 -1.69
CA GLU A 17 -11.42 -18.10 -2.38
C GLU A 17 -10.93 -19.53 -2.67
N ASN A 18 -11.88 -20.42 -2.99
CA ASN A 18 -11.54 -21.81 -3.35
C ASN A 18 -10.66 -21.84 -4.60
N GLY A 19 -9.61 -22.62 -4.56
CA GLY A 19 -8.61 -22.75 -5.64
C GLY A 19 -7.49 -21.72 -5.59
N ASP A 20 -7.48 -20.81 -4.61
CA ASP A 20 -6.37 -19.87 -4.44
C ASP A 20 -5.06 -20.59 -4.06
N ARG A 21 -3.96 -20.07 -4.58
CA ARG A 21 -2.59 -20.41 -4.15
C ARG A 21 -1.94 -19.13 -3.60
N ILE A 22 -1.57 -19.16 -2.33
CA ILE A 22 -1.21 -17.96 -1.59
C ILE A 22 0.24 -18.01 -1.14
N VAL A 23 1.02 -17.00 -1.51
CA VAL A 23 2.37 -16.79 -0.99
C VAL A 23 2.27 -16.01 0.31
N LEU A 24 2.74 -16.58 1.42
CA LEU A 24 2.80 -15.95 2.73
C LEU A 24 4.19 -15.39 3.00
N GLY A 25 4.29 -14.09 3.27
CA GLY A 25 5.50 -13.47 3.78
C GLY A 25 5.66 -13.75 5.28
N VAL A 26 6.61 -14.62 5.66
CA VAL A 26 6.82 -15.04 7.05
C VAL A 26 8.21 -14.61 7.51
N SER A 27 8.26 -13.68 8.47
CA SER A 27 9.52 -13.19 9.06
C SER A 27 10.03 -14.03 10.24
N GLY A 28 9.16 -14.85 10.84
CA GLY A 28 9.43 -15.54 12.11
C GLY A 28 8.86 -14.80 13.33
N GLY A 29 8.49 -13.53 13.18
CA GLY A 29 7.85 -12.74 14.23
C GLY A 29 6.40 -13.13 14.51
N PRO A 30 5.83 -12.64 15.65
CA PRO A 30 4.53 -13.06 16.15
C PRO A 30 3.41 -12.98 15.13
N ASP A 31 3.28 -11.82 14.47
CA ASP A 31 2.19 -11.57 13.52
C ASP A 31 2.23 -12.56 12.35
N SER A 32 3.43 -12.79 11.79
CA SER A 32 3.62 -13.65 10.63
C SER A 32 3.41 -15.14 10.94
N ILE A 33 3.82 -15.57 12.12
CA ILE A 33 3.62 -16.96 12.60
C ILE A 33 2.15 -17.20 12.95
N CYS A 34 1.50 -16.24 13.60
CA CYS A 34 0.06 -16.30 13.87
C CYS A 34 -0.75 -16.41 12.57
N MET A 35 -0.44 -15.58 11.57
CA MET A 35 -1.08 -15.65 10.24
C MET A 35 -0.89 -17.03 9.61
N LEU A 36 0.33 -17.56 9.60
CA LEU A 36 0.63 -18.87 9.02
C LEU A 36 -0.14 -19.99 9.72
N ASP A 37 -0.14 -20.03 11.05
CA ASP A 37 -0.82 -21.05 11.84
C ASP A 37 -2.34 -21.03 11.63
N ILE A 38 -2.95 -19.82 11.66
CA ILE A 38 -4.40 -19.66 11.45
C ILE A 38 -4.80 -20.06 10.03
N LEU A 39 -4.08 -19.60 9.01
CA LEU A 39 -4.41 -19.92 7.62
C LEU A 39 -4.22 -21.41 7.34
N ASN A 40 -3.18 -22.04 7.89
CA ASN A 40 -3.00 -23.48 7.80
C ASN A 40 -4.17 -24.26 8.42
N LYS A 41 -4.62 -23.86 9.60
CA LYS A 41 -5.78 -24.50 10.25
C LYS A 41 -7.08 -24.32 9.46
N ILE A 42 -7.28 -23.16 8.81
CA ILE A 42 -8.44 -22.94 7.94
C ILE A 42 -8.39 -23.89 6.73
N ALA A 43 -7.21 -24.06 6.10
CA ALA A 43 -7.01 -24.97 4.99
C ALA A 43 -7.18 -26.45 5.41
N GLU A 44 -6.56 -26.86 6.52
CA GLU A 44 -6.69 -28.24 7.06
C GLU A 44 -8.12 -28.61 7.39
N LYS A 45 -8.90 -27.68 7.97
CA LYS A 45 -10.33 -27.87 8.27
C LYS A 45 -11.20 -27.83 7.01
N LYS A 46 -10.63 -27.58 5.85
CA LYS A 46 -11.34 -27.43 4.56
C LYS A 46 -12.51 -26.42 4.62
N LEU A 47 -12.34 -25.36 5.40
CA LEU A 47 -13.33 -24.27 5.46
C LEU A 47 -13.32 -23.44 4.19
N ILE A 48 -12.14 -23.32 3.56
CA ILE A 48 -11.89 -22.81 2.21
C ILE A 48 -10.80 -23.71 1.63
N ASP A 49 -10.92 -24.11 0.37
CA ASP A 49 -9.92 -24.93 -0.31
C ASP A 49 -8.87 -24.04 -0.98
N PHE A 50 -7.68 -23.94 -0.38
CA PHE A 50 -6.57 -23.15 -0.88
C PHE A 50 -5.22 -23.74 -0.48
N GLU A 51 -4.17 -23.39 -1.22
CA GLU A 51 -2.79 -23.81 -0.95
C GLU A 51 -1.95 -22.68 -0.36
N ILE A 52 -1.04 -23.02 0.55
CA ILE A 52 -0.13 -22.10 1.21
C ILE A 52 1.32 -22.39 0.77
N ILE A 53 2.04 -21.32 0.45
CA ILE A 53 3.46 -21.33 0.16
C ILE A 53 4.12 -20.25 0.99
N VAL A 54 5.16 -20.59 1.75
CA VAL A 54 5.85 -19.63 2.63
C VAL A 54 7.07 -19.05 1.93
N CYS A 55 7.27 -17.74 2.07
CA CYS A 55 8.47 -17.01 1.69
C CYS A 55 9.10 -16.38 2.93
N HIS A 56 10.37 -16.72 3.18
CA HIS A 56 11.20 -16.12 4.21
C HIS A 56 12.39 -15.41 3.58
N ILE A 57 12.75 -14.22 4.08
CA ILE A 57 13.94 -13.50 3.64
C ILE A 57 14.88 -13.34 4.81
N ASN A 58 16.08 -13.88 4.64
CA ASN A 58 17.18 -13.66 5.54
C ASN A 58 17.97 -12.44 5.04
N HIS A 59 17.85 -11.34 5.74
CA HIS A 59 18.41 -10.04 5.35
C HIS A 59 19.92 -9.89 5.64
N GLY A 60 20.54 -10.87 6.30
CA GLY A 60 21.97 -10.84 6.62
C GLY A 60 22.36 -9.70 7.57
N LEU A 61 21.40 -9.02 8.22
CA LEU A 61 21.68 -7.87 9.07
C LEU A 61 22.23 -8.24 10.45
N ARG A 62 22.01 -9.47 10.91
CA ARG A 62 22.32 -9.95 12.25
C ARG A 62 22.89 -11.37 12.21
N GLU A 63 23.75 -11.67 13.16
CA GLU A 63 24.22 -13.05 13.38
C GLU A 63 23.06 -14.01 13.70
N ASN A 64 22.04 -13.51 14.36
CA ASN A 64 20.83 -14.27 14.74
C ASN A 64 19.84 -14.53 13.59
N ALA A 65 20.01 -13.95 12.41
CA ALA A 65 19.08 -14.13 11.28
C ALA A 65 18.97 -15.60 10.81
N ILE A 66 20.01 -16.41 11.04
CA ILE A 66 19.99 -17.86 10.75
C ILE A 66 19.04 -18.62 11.69
N PHE A 67 18.90 -18.18 12.95
CA PHE A 67 17.99 -18.81 13.89
C PHE A 67 16.52 -18.53 13.53
N ASP A 68 16.23 -17.32 13.03
CA ASP A 68 14.88 -16.97 12.55
C ASP A 68 14.51 -17.79 11.31
N GLU A 69 15.45 -17.95 10.39
CA GLU A 69 15.30 -18.80 9.21
C GLU A 69 15.05 -20.27 9.59
N ASN A 70 15.87 -20.84 10.48
CA ASN A 70 15.73 -22.21 10.94
C ASN A 70 14.38 -22.42 11.64
N PHE A 71 13.96 -21.48 12.48
CA PHE A 71 12.65 -21.52 13.14
C PHE A 71 11.51 -21.58 12.11
N VAL A 72 11.53 -20.71 11.08
CA VAL A 72 10.49 -20.69 10.05
C VAL A 72 10.50 -22.02 9.25
N LYS A 73 11.67 -22.52 8.88
CA LYS A 73 11.80 -23.81 8.16
C LYS A 73 11.26 -24.98 8.97
N GLU A 74 11.60 -25.05 10.26
CA GLU A 74 11.12 -26.11 11.15
C GLU A 74 9.62 -26.02 11.36
N PHE A 75 9.08 -24.80 11.54
CA PHE A 75 7.64 -24.58 11.67
C PHE A 75 6.91 -25.04 10.39
N CYS A 76 7.37 -24.64 9.21
CA CYS A 76 6.80 -25.06 7.94
C CYS A 76 6.88 -26.57 7.74
N LYS A 77 8.00 -27.20 8.10
CA LYS A 77 8.14 -28.67 8.04
C LYS A 77 7.14 -29.37 8.94
N LYS A 78 6.91 -28.85 10.15
CA LYS A 78 5.94 -29.41 11.13
C LYS A 78 4.51 -29.40 10.59
N ILE A 79 4.13 -28.35 9.87
CA ILE A 79 2.77 -28.20 9.31
C ILE A 79 2.66 -28.65 7.84
N GLY A 80 3.70 -29.21 7.25
CA GLY A 80 3.68 -29.74 5.89
C GLY A 80 3.62 -28.69 4.78
N VAL A 81 4.00 -27.43 5.04
CA VAL A 81 3.94 -26.33 4.08
C VAL A 81 5.29 -26.07 3.43
N GLN A 82 5.28 -25.84 2.10
CA GLN A 82 6.50 -25.52 1.36
C GLN A 82 7.04 -24.14 1.73
N CYS A 83 8.37 -24.06 1.98
CA CYS A 83 9.05 -22.83 2.35
C CYS A 83 10.18 -22.49 1.38
N PHE A 84 10.16 -21.30 0.81
CA PHE A 84 11.24 -20.72 0.03
C PHE A 84 11.99 -19.68 0.87
N VAL A 85 13.32 -19.74 0.83
CA VAL A 85 14.18 -18.80 1.55
C VAL A 85 15.08 -18.07 0.57
N LYS A 86 15.24 -16.77 0.77
CA LYS A 86 16.16 -15.91 0.03
C LYS A 86 17.16 -15.27 1.00
N HIS A 87 18.45 -15.43 0.71
CA HIS A 87 19.51 -14.75 1.46
C HIS A 87 19.91 -13.48 0.71
N VAL A 88 20.01 -12.38 1.42
CA VAL A 88 20.30 -11.07 0.81
C VAL A 88 21.18 -10.24 1.75
N ASP A 89 22.27 -9.71 1.22
CA ASP A 89 23.05 -8.66 1.89
C ASP A 89 22.42 -7.28 1.59
N ILE A 90 21.45 -6.91 2.43
CA ILE A 90 20.72 -5.63 2.26
C ILE A 90 21.65 -4.42 2.39
N LYS A 91 22.69 -4.45 3.25
CA LYS A 91 23.59 -3.32 3.43
C LYS A 91 24.30 -2.99 2.15
N LYS A 92 24.87 -4.02 1.51
CA LYS A 92 25.56 -3.88 0.21
C LYS A 92 24.64 -3.32 -0.87
N ILE A 93 23.43 -3.85 -0.99
CA ILE A 93 22.47 -3.40 -2.02
C ILE A 93 21.98 -1.97 -1.75
N ALA A 94 21.75 -1.59 -0.50
CA ALA A 94 21.34 -0.25 -0.12
C ALA A 94 22.41 0.79 -0.48
N GLU A 95 23.68 0.48 -0.21
CA GLU A 95 24.84 1.31 -0.58
C GLU A 95 24.97 1.48 -2.09
N GLU A 96 24.94 0.37 -2.84
CA GLU A 96 25.02 0.39 -4.32
C GLU A 96 23.89 1.19 -4.95
N GLN A 97 22.66 1.09 -4.41
CA GLN A 97 21.48 1.80 -4.92
C GLN A 97 21.29 3.21 -4.33
N LYS A 98 22.12 3.61 -3.35
CA LYS A 98 21.98 4.88 -2.61
C LYS A 98 20.58 5.07 -2.02
N ARG A 99 20.04 4.03 -1.38
CA ARG A 99 18.72 4.00 -0.75
C ARG A 99 18.81 3.67 0.73
N GLY A 100 17.76 4.03 1.48
CA GLY A 100 17.65 3.60 2.89
C GLY A 100 17.49 2.08 3.03
N LEU A 101 17.99 1.52 4.13
CA LEU A 101 17.93 0.08 4.42
C LEU A 101 16.48 -0.44 4.42
N GLU A 102 15.55 0.29 5.06
CA GLU A 102 14.14 -0.09 5.14
C GLU A 102 13.47 -0.13 3.76
N GLU A 103 13.71 0.90 2.93
CA GLU A 103 13.17 0.95 1.56
C GLU A 103 13.73 -0.17 0.69
N THR A 104 15.04 -0.42 0.79
CA THR A 104 15.72 -1.51 0.05
C THR A 104 15.17 -2.87 0.46
N GLY A 105 15.05 -3.12 1.77
CA GLY A 105 14.47 -4.36 2.30
C GLY A 105 13.02 -4.57 1.85
N ARG A 106 12.25 -3.49 1.79
CA ARG A 106 10.89 -3.54 1.27
C ARG A 106 10.85 -3.92 -0.21
N ILE A 107 11.65 -3.29 -1.07
CA ILE A 107 11.70 -3.58 -2.50
C ILE A 107 12.06 -5.05 -2.74
N ILE A 108 13.15 -5.52 -2.13
CA ILE A 108 13.61 -6.91 -2.28
C ILE A 108 12.53 -7.90 -1.82
N ARG A 109 11.81 -7.59 -0.75
CA ARG A 109 10.72 -8.43 -0.25
C ARG A 109 9.62 -8.57 -1.28
N TYR A 110 9.17 -7.48 -1.89
CA TYR A 110 8.12 -7.53 -2.90
C TYR A 110 8.60 -8.22 -4.19
N GLU A 111 9.83 -7.99 -4.62
CA GLU A 111 10.43 -8.70 -5.76
C GLU A 111 10.50 -10.22 -5.53
N PHE A 112 10.88 -10.64 -4.33
CA PHE A 112 10.93 -12.07 -3.99
C PHE A 112 9.53 -12.69 -3.92
N PHE A 113 8.55 -11.98 -3.36
CA PHE A 113 7.18 -12.46 -3.38
C PHE A 113 6.66 -12.64 -4.81
N ASP A 114 6.99 -11.71 -5.71
CA ASP A 114 6.60 -11.78 -7.12
C ASP A 114 7.30 -12.92 -7.86
N GLU A 115 8.57 -13.16 -7.58
CA GLU A 115 9.35 -14.28 -8.10
C GLU A 115 8.69 -15.62 -7.74
N ILE A 116 8.36 -15.82 -6.46
CA ILE A 116 7.75 -17.07 -5.99
C ILE A 116 6.31 -17.20 -6.46
N LEU A 117 5.54 -16.10 -6.51
CA LEU A 117 4.18 -16.10 -7.05
C LEU A 117 4.17 -16.63 -8.48
N GLN A 118 5.11 -16.19 -9.35
CA GLN A 118 5.23 -16.69 -10.71
C GLN A 118 5.70 -18.15 -10.75
N LYS A 119 6.74 -18.49 -9.97
CA LYS A 119 7.33 -19.83 -9.93
C LYS A 119 6.34 -20.92 -9.51
N THR A 120 5.40 -20.57 -8.65
CA THR A 120 4.43 -21.51 -8.07
C THR A 120 3.02 -21.38 -8.67
N ASN A 121 2.83 -20.52 -9.68
CA ASN A 121 1.53 -20.16 -10.23
C ASN A 121 0.53 -19.73 -9.14
N SER A 122 1.02 -18.99 -8.14
CA SER A 122 0.19 -18.44 -7.09
C SER A 122 -0.48 -17.14 -7.56
N ASN A 123 -1.62 -16.79 -6.98
CA ASN A 123 -2.41 -15.63 -7.40
C ASN A 123 -2.55 -14.55 -6.33
N LYS A 124 -2.26 -14.87 -5.07
CA LYS A 124 -2.35 -13.92 -3.94
C LYS A 124 -1.08 -13.95 -3.08
N ILE A 125 -0.81 -12.83 -2.40
CA ILE A 125 0.29 -12.67 -1.45
C ILE A 125 -0.30 -12.19 -0.13
N ALA A 126 -0.11 -12.95 0.95
CA ALA A 126 -0.57 -12.57 2.29
C ALA A 126 0.57 -11.94 3.11
N ILE A 127 0.27 -10.81 3.74
CA ILE A 127 1.18 -10.07 4.62
C ILE A 127 0.50 -9.88 5.97
N ALA A 128 1.23 -10.16 7.06
CA ALA A 128 0.73 -10.17 8.42
C ALA A 128 0.68 -8.76 9.04
N HIS A 129 0.12 -7.78 8.34
CA HIS A 129 -0.19 -6.50 8.96
C HIS A 129 -1.43 -6.64 9.85
N ASN A 130 -1.37 -6.01 11.02
CA ASN A 130 -2.45 -5.99 12.02
C ASN A 130 -3.03 -4.57 12.19
N ILE A 131 -4.03 -4.39 13.08
CA ILE A 131 -4.70 -3.11 13.28
C ILE A 131 -3.73 -2.04 13.82
N ASN A 132 -2.77 -2.42 14.66
CA ASN A 132 -1.76 -1.49 15.18
C ASN A 132 -0.88 -0.95 14.05
N ASP A 133 -0.49 -1.79 13.08
CA ASP A 133 0.27 -1.36 11.89
C ASP A 133 -0.53 -0.38 11.03
N LYS A 134 -1.86 -0.58 10.90
CA LYS A 134 -2.76 0.33 10.20
C LYS A 134 -2.80 1.69 10.88
N VAL A 135 -2.98 1.71 12.20
CA VAL A 135 -3.02 2.95 13.00
C VAL A 135 -1.67 3.67 12.98
N GLU A 136 -0.55 2.95 13.14
CA GLU A 136 0.80 3.52 12.99
C GLU A 136 0.95 4.22 11.63
N THR A 137 0.47 3.59 10.56
CA THR A 137 0.54 4.14 9.21
C THR A 137 -0.32 5.40 9.06
N ILE A 138 -1.53 5.42 9.65
CA ILE A 138 -2.40 6.60 9.65
C ILE A 138 -1.72 7.77 10.36
N ILE A 139 -1.16 7.55 11.55
CA ILE A 139 -0.45 8.59 12.31
C ILE A 139 0.77 9.10 11.53
N MET A 140 1.55 8.20 10.91
CA MET A 140 2.65 8.61 10.02
C MET A 140 2.17 9.49 8.87
N ASN A 141 1.04 9.18 8.27
CA ASN A 141 0.46 9.94 7.18
C ASN A 141 -0.02 11.32 7.66
N ILE A 142 -0.62 11.41 8.85
CA ILE A 142 -0.98 12.69 9.47
C ILE A 142 0.27 13.58 9.66
N PHE A 143 1.35 13.02 10.22
CA PHE A 143 2.60 13.77 10.44
C PHE A 143 3.28 14.23 9.14
N ARG A 144 3.04 13.53 8.03
CA ARG A 144 3.51 13.90 6.69
C ARG A 144 2.59 14.89 5.98
N GLY A 145 1.45 15.25 6.56
CA GLY A 145 0.47 16.15 5.95
C GLY A 145 -0.31 15.52 4.80
N SER A 146 -0.56 14.22 4.85
CA SER A 146 -1.36 13.54 3.85
C SER A 146 -2.82 14.04 3.88
N GLY A 147 -3.47 14.04 2.71
CA GLY A 147 -4.91 14.28 2.60
C GLY A 147 -5.73 13.12 3.19
N THR A 148 -7.07 13.22 3.03
CA THR A 148 -8.04 12.24 3.57
C THR A 148 -7.75 10.79 3.17
N ALA A 149 -7.30 10.56 1.94
CA ALA A 149 -6.89 9.23 1.49
C ALA A 149 -5.77 8.59 2.38
N GLY A 150 -4.91 9.41 2.99
CA GLY A 150 -3.90 8.92 3.93
C GLY A 150 -4.46 8.40 5.25
N LEU A 151 -5.69 8.81 5.62
CA LEU A 151 -6.39 8.37 6.84
C LEU A 151 -7.05 7.00 6.69
N ILE A 152 -7.13 6.45 5.50
CA ILE A 152 -7.60 5.07 5.26
C ILE A 152 -6.57 4.07 5.82
N GLY A 153 -5.28 4.43 5.74
CA GLY A 153 -4.18 3.58 6.21
C GLY A 153 -3.92 2.38 5.30
N ILE A 154 -3.76 1.21 5.92
CA ILE A 154 -3.51 -0.05 5.22
C ILE A 154 -4.85 -0.77 4.98
N GLU A 155 -5.15 -1.10 3.73
CA GLU A 155 -6.36 -1.81 3.35
C GLU A 155 -6.21 -3.33 3.46
N ALA A 156 -7.33 -4.03 3.67
CA ALA A 156 -7.39 -5.49 3.73
C ALA A 156 -6.88 -6.16 2.45
N GLN A 157 -7.17 -5.54 1.30
CA GLN A 157 -6.71 -5.99 -0.01
C GLN A 157 -6.22 -4.81 -0.86
N ASN A 158 -5.15 -5.04 -1.60
CA ASN A 158 -4.67 -4.12 -2.62
C ASN A 158 -4.06 -4.93 -3.78
N GLY A 159 -4.80 -5.07 -4.86
CA GLY A 159 -4.46 -5.97 -5.95
C GLY A 159 -4.30 -7.42 -5.47
N LYS A 160 -3.14 -8.01 -5.72
CA LYS A 160 -2.80 -9.38 -5.27
C LYS A 160 -2.42 -9.50 -3.78
N PHE A 161 -2.21 -8.38 -3.09
CA PHE A 161 -1.82 -8.38 -1.68
C PHE A 161 -3.04 -8.39 -0.77
N ILE A 162 -3.10 -9.37 0.14
CA ILE A 162 -4.14 -9.52 1.15
C ILE A 162 -3.55 -9.44 2.57
N ARG A 163 -4.36 -9.03 3.54
CA ARG A 163 -3.94 -8.85 4.94
C ARG A 163 -4.99 -9.44 5.88
N PRO A 164 -4.93 -10.75 6.09
CA PRO A 164 -5.95 -11.47 6.87
C PRO A 164 -6.06 -11.02 8.33
N LEU A 165 -5.00 -10.39 8.89
CA LEU A 165 -4.95 -9.95 10.28
C LEU A 165 -5.17 -8.45 10.48
N ILE A 166 -5.60 -7.70 9.45
CA ILE A 166 -5.62 -6.22 9.50
C ILE A 166 -6.59 -5.64 10.53
N GLU A 167 -7.61 -6.38 10.95
CA GLU A 167 -8.55 -6.01 12.03
C GLU A 167 -8.18 -6.61 13.39
N ILE A 168 -7.12 -7.41 13.48
CA ILE A 168 -6.71 -8.10 14.70
C ILE A 168 -5.73 -7.25 15.49
N LYS A 169 -5.94 -7.13 16.82
CA LYS A 169 -5.01 -6.43 17.72
C LYS A 169 -3.77 -7.28 17.99
N ARG A 170 -2.64 -6.62 18.18
CA ARG A 170 -1.39 -7.29 18.54
C ARG A 170 -1.52 -8.11 19.83
N VAL A 171 -2.22 -7.61 20.82
CA VAL A 171 -2.46 -8.32 22.10
C VAL A 171 -3.22 -9.62 21.89
N ASP A 172 -4.16 -9.69 20.94
CA ASP A 172 -4.90 -10.90 20.63
C ASP A 172 -4.04 -11.92 19.88
N ILE A 173 -3.12 -11.45 19.02
CA ILE A 173 -2.11 -12.28 18.36
C ILE A 173 -1.19 -12.93 19.39
N GLU A 174 -0.66 -12.15 20.32
CA GLU A 174 0.23 -12.63 21.39
C GLU A 174 -0.47 -13.64 22.30
N LYS A 175 -1.72 -13.34 22.67
CA LYS A 175 -2.57 -14.25 23.45
C LYS A 175 -2.81 -15.56 22.71
N TYR A 176 -3.15 -15.51 21.42
CA TYR A 176 -3.35 -16.68 20.57
C TYR A 176 -2.10 -17.58 20.53
N LEU A 177 -0.94 -17.00 20.26
CA LEU A 177 0.32 -17.75 20.20
C LEU A 177 0.63 -18.45 21.54
N LYS A 178 0.38 -17.75 22.64
CA LYS A 178 0.54 -18.33 24.00
C LYS A 178 -0.42 -19.50 24.24
N GLU A 179 -1.69 -19.37 23.85
CA GLU A 179 -2.70 -20.44 23.97
C GLU A 179 -2.34 -21.65 23.09
N GLN A 180 -1.68 -21.43 21.93
CA GLN A 180 -1.21 -22.51 21.05
C GLN A 180 0.17 -23.07 21.44
N ASN A 181 0.80 -22.58 22.50
CA ASN A 181 2.18 -22.90 22.90
C ASN A 181 3.21 -22.67 21.77
N ILE A 182 3.01 -21.63 20.98
CA ILE A 182 3.92 -21.24 19.90
C ILE A 182 4.80 -20.09 20.39
N VAL A 183 6.12 -20.30 20.44
CA VAL A 183 7.09 -19.27 20.79
C VAL A 183 7.65 -18.67 19.50
N ALA A 184 7.08 -17.53 19.08
CA ALA A 184 7.59 -16.78 17.95
C ALA A 184 8.89 -16.03 18.31
N ARG A 185 9.66 -15.67 17.29
CA ARG A 185 10.92 -14.92 17.45
C ARG A 185 10.63 -13.44 17.69
N HIS A 186 11.36 -12.83 18.62
CA HIS A 186 11.32 -11.39 18.83
C HIS A 186 12.41 -10.70 18.02
N ASP A 187 12.07 -9.66 17.29
CA ASP A 187 13.00 -8.85 16.54
C ASP A 187 13.38 -7.62 17.39
N GLU A 188 14.57 -7.65 18.01
CA GLU A 188 15.09 -6.60 18.89
C GLU A 188 15.14 -5.22 18.20
N SER A 189 15.24 -5.15 16.86
CA SER A 189 15.23 -3.86 16.14
C SER A 189 13.88 -3.14 16.21
N ASN A 190 12.80 -3.84 16.59
CA ASN A 190 11.51 -3.20 16.84
C ASN A 190 11.51 -2.36 18.12
N ASP A 191 12.43 -2.63 19.05
CA ASP A 191 12.55 -1.91 20.31
C ASP A 191 13.39 -0.62 20.16
N GLU A 192 14.13 -0.51 19.06
CA GLU A 192 14.95 0.67 18.77
C GLU A 192 14.10 1.83 18.23
N ASN A 193 14.15 2.98 18.90
CA ASN A 193 13.41 4.18 18.51
C ASN A 193 14.14 5.04 17.46
N ILE A 194 14.85 4.42 16.51
CA ILE A 194 15.57 5.11 15.43
C ILE A 194 14.57 5.52 14.34
N TYR A 195 13.69 4.62 13.96
CA TYR A 195 12.73 4.84 12.88
C TYR A 195 11.45 5.52 13.39
N THR A 196 10.86 6.39 12.55
CA THR A 196 9.63 7.11 12.89
C THR A 196 8.50 6.15 13.28
N ARG A 197 8.38 5.02 12.63
CA ARG A 197 7.36 4.01 12.93
C ARG A 197 7.53 3.44 14.32
N ASN A 198 8.76 3.10 14.70
CA ASN A 198 9.06 2.59 16.05
C ASN A 198 8.78 3.65 17.13
N LYS A 199 9.08 4.94 16.85
CA LYS A 199 8.72 6.04 17.78
C LYS A 199 7.21 6.15 17.98
N ILE A 200 6.42 5.99 16.92
CA ILE A 200 4.96 6.01 17.02
C ILE A 200 4.49 4.82 17.86
N ARG A 201 5.00 3.62 17.59
CA ARG A 201 4.66 2.37 18.29
C ARG A 201 5.02 2.39 19.77
N ASN A 202 6.25 2.80 20.07
CA ASN A 202 6.82 2.62 21.40
C ASN A 202 6.67 3.85 22.32
N ILE A 203 6.38 5.03 21.74
CA ILE A 203 6.30 6.28 22.50
C ILE A 203 4.93 6.96 22.31
N VAL A 204 4.54 7.27 21.05
CA VAL A 204 3.37 8.12 20.79
C VAL A 204 2.08 7.39 21.15
N LEU A 205 1.86 6.19 20.62
CA LEU A 205 0.66 5.41 20.89
C LEU A 205 0.50 5.10 22.38
N PRO A 206 1.50 4.55 23.09
CA PRO A 206 1.39 4.29 24.53
C PRO A 206 1.14 5.56 25.35
N PHE A 207 1.73 6.69 24.97
CA PHE A 207 1.45 7.97 25.61
C PHE A 207 0.00 8.40 25.44
N ILE A 208 -0.54 8.30 24.21
CA ILE A 208 -1.95 8.66 23.95
C ILE A 208 -2.91 7.69 24.67
N GLU A 209 -2.61 6.39 24.66
CA GLU A 209 -3.40 5.39 25.35
C GLU A 209 -3.50 5.66 26.86
N LYS A 210 -2.37 6.03 27.47
CA LYS A 210 -2.30 6.26 28.92
C LYS A 210 -2.92 7.60 29.33
N GLU A 211 -2.64 8.68 28.61
CA GLU A 211 -2.96 10.04 29.07
C GLU A 211 -4.25 10.59 28.48
N PHE A 212 -4.75 10.06 27.35
CA PHE A 212 -5.89 10.64 26.63
C PHE A 212 -7.02 9.63 26.35
N ASN A 213 -6.72 8.50 25.71
CA ASN A 213 -7.74 7.54 25.31
C ASN A 213 -7.17 6.10 25.23
N PRO A 214 -7.51 5.24 26.20
CA PRO A 214 -7.03 3.86 26.21
C PRO A 214 -7.50 3.03 25.00
N ASN A 215 -8.53 3.50 24.26
CA ASN A 215 -9.06 2.85 23.07
C ASN A 215 -8.68 3.61 21.79
N ILE A 216 -7.53 4.31 21.75
CA ILE A 216 -7.14 5.14 20.61
C ILE A 216 -7.00 4.32 19.32
N VAL A 217 -6.50 3.08 19.40
CA VAL A 217 -6.36 2.18 18.25
C VAL A 217 -7.72 1.94 17.60
N ASP A 218 -8.73 1.54 18.38
CA ASP A 218 -10.09 1.31 17.87
C ASP A 218 -10.73 2.62 17.35
N THR A 219 -10.41 3.74 17.97
CA THR A 219 -10.96 5.04 17.59
C THR A 219 -10.43 5.48 16.22
N ILE A 220 -9.13 5.35 15.98
CA ILE A 220 -8.51 5.67 14.70
C ILE A 220 -8.95 4.67 13.62
N ASP A 221 -9.08 3.40 13.96
CA ASP A 221 -9.56 2.39 13.03
C ASP A 221 -10.99 2.71 12.57
N ARG A 222 -11.92 3.00 13.48
CA ARG A 222 -13.29 3.44 13.11
C ARG A 222 -13.28 4.67 12.22
N LEU A 223 -12.45 5.67 12.54
CA LEU A 223 -12.30 6.86 11.70
C LEU A 223 -11.86 6.48 10.28
N SER A 224 -10.93 5.53 10.16
CA SER A 224 -10.45 5.09 8.85
C SER A 224 -11.55 4.49 7.97
N TYR A 225 -12.50 3.74 8.56
CA TYR A 225 -13.66 3.20 7.83
C TYR A 225 -14.60 4.30 7.35
N ILE A 226 -14.93 5.28 8.22
CA ILE A 226 -15.78 6.42 7.85
C ILE A 226 -15.14 7.19 6.68
N VAL A 227 -13.83 7.45 6.78
CA VAL A 227 -13.10 8.15 5.70
C VAL A 227 -13.09 7.31 4.43
N LYS A 228 -12.91 5.99 4.53
CA LYS A 228 -12.94 5.10 3.37
C LYS A 228 -14.25 5.16 2.62
N GLU A 229 -15.39 5.06 3.31
CA GLU A 229 -16.72 5.17 2.70
C GLU A 229 -16.92 6.52 1.99
N GLN A 230 -16.47 7.61 2.60
CA GLN A 230 -16.51 8.94 1.99
C GLN A 230 -15.63 9.05 0.76
N GLU A 231 -14.42 8.50 0.81
CA GLU A 231 -13.48 8.49 -0.32
C GLU A 231 -13.99 7.64 -1.49
N GLU A 232 -14.57 6.47 -1.22
CA GLU A 232 -15.19 5.61 -2.25
C GLU A 232 -16.34 6.34 -2.96
N TYR A 233 -17.19 7.03 -2.21
CA TYR A 233 -18.25 7.86 -2.79
C TYR A 233 -17.67 8.98 -3.67
N LEU A 234 -16.70 9.74 -3.15
CA LEU A 234 -16.06 10.83 -3.89
C LEU A 234 -15.29 10.32 -5.13
N GLU A 235 -14.65 9.15 -5.05
CA GLU A 235 -13.99 8.55 -6.22
C GLU A 235 -15.00 8.17 -7.31
N SER A 236 -16.12 7.56 -6.94
CA SER A 236 -17.23 7.26 -7.88
C SER A 236 -17.79 8.54 -8.53
N GLN A 237 -18.02 9.60 -7.77
CA GLN A 237 -18.48 10.89 -8.31
C GLN A 237 -17.42 11.52 -9.21
N THR A 238 -16.15 11.43 -8.81
CA THR A 238 -15.02 11.94 -9.61
C THR A 238 -14.95 11.26 -10.97
N GLU A 239 -15.08 9.94 -11.02
CA GLU A 239 -15.04 9.16 -12.25
C GLU A 239 -16.21 9.51 -13.18
N LYS A 240 -17.43 9.61 -12.64
CA LYS A 240 -18.59 10.05 -13.40
C LYS A 240 -18.40 11.44 -14.00
N CYS A 241 -17.98 12.41 -13.17
CA CYS A 241 -17.74 13.78 -13.63
C CYS A 241 -16.56 13.85 -14.61
N TYR A 242 -15.50 13.07 -14.39
CA TYR A 242 -14.39 12.97 -15.33
C TYR A 242 -14.86 12.51 -16.71
N ASN A 243 -15.67 11.45 -16.78
CA ASN A 243 -16.21 10.93 -18.05
C ASN A 243 -17.11 11.93 -18.77
N ASP A 244 -17.84 12.78 -18.03
CA ASP A 244 -18.67 13.85 -18.61
C ASP A 244 -17.84 15.02 -19.16
N VAL A 245 -16.74 15.40 -18.48
CA VAL A 245 -15.93 16.57 -18.87
C VAL A 245 -14.75 16.21 -19.77
N CYS A 246 -14.30 14.96 -19.79
CA CYS A 246 -13.21 14.49 -20.63
C CYS A 246 -13.67 14.35 -22.09
N GLU A 247 -13.04 15.08 -22.99
CA GLU A 247 -13.33 15.00 -24.41
C GLU A 247 -12.43 14.01 -25.14
N GLN A 248 -11.18 13.92 -24.73
CA GLN A 248 -10.18 13.08 -25.41
C GLN A 248 -9.12 12.56 -24.43
N GLU A 249 -8.78 11.31 -24.61
CA GLU A 249 -7.61 10.65 -24.03
C GLU A 249 -6.67 10.24 -25.16
N LEU A 250 -5.49 10.84 -25.22
CA LEU A 250 -4.53 10.60 -26.29
C LEU A 250 -3.30 9.88 -25.75
N ASN A 251 -2.90 8.80 -26.43
CA ASN A 251 -1.72 8.00 -26.11
C ASN A 251 -1.68 7.45 -24.66
N LEU A 252 -2.84 7.27 -24.03
CA LEU A 252 -2.97 6.54 -22.78
C LEU A 252 -3.02 5.05 -23.08
N THR A 253 -2.20 4.27 -22.37
CA THR A 253 -2.28 2.80 -22.36
C THR A 253 -2.81 2.35 -21.00
N PRO A 254 -3.48 1.18 -20.91
CA PRO A 254 -3.91 0.63 -19.63
C PRO A 254 -2.76 0.42 -18.65
N ASP A 255 -1.57 0.07 -19.16
CA ASP A 255 -0.35 0.03 -18.37
C ASP A 255 0.41 1.37 -18.50
N TYR A 256 0.33 2.20 -17.45
CA TYR A 256 1.04 3.48 -17.37
C TYR A 256 2.58 3.34 -17.48
N ARG A 257 3.15 2.13 -17.26
CA ARG A 257 4.58 1.85 -17.44
C ARG A 257 4.94 1.75 -18.93
N LEU A 258 3.97 1.33 -19.74
CA LEU A 258 4.07 1.22 -21.19
C LEU A 258 3.53 2.47 -21.89
N ASN A 259 2.92 3.41 -21.15
CA ASN A 259 2.56 4.69 -21.72
C ASN A 259 3.79 5.23 -22.41
N ASN A 260 3.84 5.03 -23.71
CA ASN A 260 4.87 5.63 -24.57
C ASN A 260 4.91 7.08 -24.11
N LYS A 261 5.97 7.47 -23.39
CA LYS A 261 6.09 8.76 -22.70
C LYS A 261 5.92 9.92 -23.64
N ASN A 262 5.62 9.61 -24.89
CA ASN A 262 5.45 10.50 -25.99
C ASN A 262 4.00 10.99 -26.05
N ASN A 263 3.71 12.08 -25.31
CA ASN A 263 2.48 12.86 -25.45
C ASN A 263 1.20 12.25 -24.88
N ALA A 264 1.25 11.43 -23.82
CA ALA A 264 0.03 11.09 -23.08
C ALA A 264 -0.66 12.40 -22.65
N THR A 265 -1.89 12.60 -23.13
CA THR A 265 -2.61 13.86 -22.93
C THR A 265 -4.08 13.59 -22.66
N ILE A 266 -4.62 14.26 -21.67
CA ILE A 266 -6.06 14.32 -21.38
C ILE A 266 -6.55 15.71 -21.71
N VAL A 267 -7.66 15.79 -22.45
CA VAL A 267 -8.31 17.04 -22.86
C VAL A 267 -9.68 17.13 -22.19
N ILE A 268 -9.89 18.20 -21.44
CA ILE A 268 -11.11 18.44 -20.64
C ILE A 268 -11.81 19.69 -21.17
N ASP A 269 -13.15 19.64 -21.32
CA ASP A 269 -13.99 20.79 -21.58
C ASP A 269 -14.02 21.72 -20.36
N LEU A 270 -13.47 22.94 -20.50
CA LEU A 270 -13.38 23.89 -19.41
C LEU A 270 -14.75 24.45 -18.98
N LYS A 271 -15.73 24.53 -19.87
CA LYS A 271 -17.07 25.03 -19.50
C LYS A 271 -17.76 24.04 -18.58
N LYS A 272 -17.75 22.77 -18.92
CA LYS A 272 -18.30 21.69 -18.09
C LYS A 272 -17.49 21.55 -16.79
N PHE A 273 -16.15 21.56 -16.87
CA PHE A 273 -15.28 21.46 -15.72
C PHE A 273 -15.51 22.59 -14.69
N ASN A 274 -15.67 23.84 -15.14
CA ASN A 274 -15.89 24.97 -14.27
C ASN A 274 -17.30 24.98 -13.62
N SER A 275 -18.25 24.19 -14.12
CA SER A 275 -19.56 24.00 -13.49
C SER A 275 -19.55 22.93 -12.37
N LEU A 276 -18.48 22.15 -12.25
CA LEU A 276 -18.36 21.16 -11.18
C LEU A 276 -18.08 21.83 -9.83
N GLU A 277 -18.48 21.13 -8.75
CA GLU A 277 -18.12 21.54 -7.39
C GLU A 277 -16.59 21.57 -7.20
N LYS A 278 -16.07 22.53 -6.45
CA LYS A 278 -14.62 22.74 -6.25
C LYS A 278 -13.88 21.50 -5.78
N VAL A 279 -14.51 20.70 -4.92
CA VAL A 279 -13.90 19.43 -4.45
C VAL A 279 -13.73 18.44 -5.59
N ILE A 280 -14.72 18.35 -6.47
CA ILE A 280 -14.70 17.45 -7.63
C ILE A 280 -13.72 17.97 -8.70
N GLN A 281 -13.66 19.27 -8.95
CA GLN A 281 -12.66 19.86 -9.85
C GLN A 281 -11.23 19.44 -9.46
N LYS A 282 -10.87 19.57 -8.19
CA LYS A 282 -9.56 19.15 -7.67
C LYS A 282 -9.30 17.65 -7.87
N ARG A 283 -10.30 16.84 -7.61
CA ARG A 283 -10.22 15.40 -7.76
C ARG A 283 -10.12 14.96 -9.24
N VAL A 284 -10.86 15.60 -10.14
CA VAL A 284 -10.75 15.35 -11.60
C VAL A 284 -9.34 15.65 -12.11
N ILE A 285 -8.70 16.72 -11.63
CA ILE A 285 -7.31 17.03 -11.99
C ILE A 285 -6.38 15.91 -11.49
N LEU A 286 -6.50 15.52 -10.20
CA LEU A 286 -5.67 14.44 -9.63
C LEU A 286 -5.92 13.10 -10.32
N TYR A 287 -7.18 12.78 -10.64
CA TYR A 287 -7.56 11.58 -11.38
C TYR A 287 -6.93 11.55 -12.77
N SER A 288 -6.97 12.67 -13.49
CA SER A 288 -6.33 12.83 -14.80
C SER A 288 -4.80 12.61 -14.72
N ILE A 289 -4.16 13.20 -13.71
CA ILE A 289 -2.72 13.01 -13.48
C ILE A 289 -2.42 11.54 -13.16
N LYS A 290 -3.22 10.90 -12.30
CA LYS A 290 -3.09 9.47 -11.96
C LYS A 290 -3.24 8.57 -13.20
N LYS A 291 -4.17 8.87 -14.10
CA LYS A 291 -4.32 8.15 -15.38
C LYS A 291 -3.09 8.27 -16.29
N ILE A 292 -2.45 9.43 -16.32
CA ILE A 292 -1.26 9.66 -17.15
C ILE A 292 0.00 9.01 -16.56
N PHE A 293 0.21 9.12 -15.24
CA PHE A 293 1.47 8.76 -14.60
C PHE A 293 1.40 7.52 -13.68
N GLY A 294 0.20 6.99 -13.42
CA GLY A 294 -0.05 5.92 -12.46
C GLY A 294 0.07 6.36 -10.99
N THR A 295 0.47 7.61 -10.75
CA THR A 295 0.68 8.15 -9.41
C THR A 295 0.47 9.67 -9.39
N THR A 296 0.11 10.18 -8.22
CA THR A 296 0.07 11.64 -7.95
C THR A 296 1.25 12.10 -7.10
N ARG A 297 2.27 11.25 -6.90
CA ARG A 297 3.45 11.58 -6.10
C ARG A 297 4.16 12.83 -6.66
N GLY A 298 4.47 13.77 -5.78
CA GLY A 298 5.10 15.04 -6.17
C GLY A 298 4.12 16.11 -6.68
N ILE A 299 2.81 15.87 -6.57
CA ILE A 299 1.76 16.87 -6.79
C ILE A 299 1.25 17.32 -5.42
N GLU A 300 1.48 18.58 -5.11
CA GLU A 300 1.10 19.21 -3.85
C GLU A 300 -0.17 20.05 -4.03
N LYS A 301 -0.80 20.44 -2.91
CA LYS A 301 -2.00 21.27 -2.90
C LYS A 301 -1.81 22.57 -3.71
N ILE A 302 -0.66 23.21 -3.60
CA ILE A 302 -0.37 24.45 -4.32
C ILE A 302 -0.43 24.27 -5.84
N HIS A 303 0.06 23.12 -6.34
CA HIS A 303 0.01 22.80 -7.77
C HIS A 303 -1.44 22.67 -8.26
N ILE A 304 -2.31 22.05 -7.47
CA ILE A 304 -3.73 21.91 -7.80
C ILE A 304 -4.44 23.26 -7.75
N ASP A 305 -4.20 24.05 -6.72
CA ASP A 305 -4.79 25.38 -6.58
C ASP A 305 -4.36 26.32 -7.74
N ASP A 306 -3.13 26.22 -8.22
CA ASP A 306 -2.66 26.99 -9.38
C ASP A 306 -3.28 26.49 -10.70
N ILE A 307 -3.50 25.19 -10.87
CA ILE A 307 -4.23 24.65 -12.01
C ILE A 307 -5.69 25.16 -11.99
N ILE A 308 -6.35 25.17 -10.84
CA ILE A 308 -7.71 25.73 -10.71
C ILE A 308 -7.74 27.22 -11.09
N LYS A 309 -6.75 28.01 -10.63
CA LYS A 309 -6.63 29.43 -11.05
C LYS A 309 -6.44 29.55 -12.57
N LEU A 310 -5.62 28.69 -13.19
CA LEU A 310 -5.45 28.66 -14.64
C LEU A 310 -6.78 28.37 -15.38
N CYS A 311 -7.61 27.46 -14.85
CA CYS A 311 -8.92 27.13 -15.41
C CYS A 311 -9.90 28.30 -15.37
N ASN A 312 -9.87 29.09 -14.29
CA ASN A 312 -10.78 30.22 -14.06
C ASN A 312 -10.35 31.51 -14.76
N ASN A 313 -9.09 31.60 -15.21
CA ASN A 313 -8.60 32.77 -15.91
C ASN A 313 -9.03 32.74 -17.38
N ASN A 314 -9.77 33.77 -17.83
CA ASN A 314 -10.20 33.96 -19.22
C ASN A 314 -9.05 34.28 -20.19
N ILE A 315 -7.80 34.25 -19.74
CA ILE A 315 -6.62 34.52 -20.57
C ILE A 315 -6.18 33.23 -21.23
N GLY A 316 -6.56 33.02 -22.47
CA GLY A 316 -6.17 31.85 -23.27
C GLY A 316 -4.65 31.74 -23.49
N ASN A 317 -4.19 30.52 -23.85
CA ASN A 317 -2.80 30.19 -24.19
C ASN A 317 -1.78 30.30 -23.04
N LYS A 318 -2.21 30.18 -21.78
CA LYS A 318 -1.30 30.04 -20.63
C LYS A 318 -1.07 28.57 -20.31
N TYR A 319 0.12 28.26 -19.81
CA TYR A 319 0.46 26.94 -19.32
C TYR A 319 1.18 27.01 -17.98
N LEU A 320 1.14 25.89 -17.25
CA LEU A 320 1.87 25.63 -16.01
C LEU A 320 2.67 24.33 -16.16
N THR A 321 3.81 24.28 -15.49
CA THR A 321 4.61 23.06 -15.33
C THR A 321 4.76 22.76 -13.84
N PRO A 322 3.73 22.16 -13.21
CA PRO A 322 3.71 21.90 -11.77
C PRO A 322 4.93 21.08 -11.30
N ASN A 323 5.42 20.21 -12.16
CA ASN A 323 6.70 19.54 -12.00
C ASN A 323 7.37 19.34 -13.37
N LYS A 324 8.61 18.82 -13.37
CA LYS A 324 9.42 18.63 -14.58
C LYS A 324 8.83 17.69 -15.64
N ASN A 325 7.80 16.91 -15.29
CA ASN A 325 7.20 15.90 -16.17
C ASN A 325 5.75 16.22 -16.57
N LEU A 326 5.12 17.23 -15.96
CA LEU A 326 3.71 17.56 -16.14
C LEU A 326 3.56 18.95 -16.73
N LYS A 327 2.83 19.08 -17.83
CA LYS A 327 2.38 20.35 -18.42
C LYS A 327 0.86 20.43 -18.40
N VAL A 328 0.34 21.56 -17.99
CA VAL A 328 -1.09 21.86 -17.99
C VAL A 328 -1.33 23.15 -18.75
N GLU A 329 -2.17 23.12 -19.78
CA GLU A 329 -2.45 24.25 -20.66
C GLU A 329 -3.95 24.58 -20.69
N ASN A 330 -4.29 25.87 -20.63
CA ASN A 330 -5.60 26.37 -21.02
C ASN A 330 -5.53 26.90 -22.45
N LYS A 331 -6.11 26.18 -23.39
CA LYS A 331 -6.09 26.54 -24.81
C LYS A 331 -7.46 26.32 -25.45
N LYS A 332 -8.02 27.35 -26.09
CA LYS A 332 -9.33 27.30 -26.80
C LYS A 332 -10.45 26.72 -25.92
N LYS A 333 -10.56 27.20 -24.68
CA LYS A 333 -11.57 26.74 -23.68
C LYS A 333 -11.45 25.24 -23.33
N LYS A 334 -10.28 24.66 -23.50
CA LYS A 334 -9.96 23.28 -23.14
C LYS A 334 -8.76 23.25 -22.20
N LEU A 335 -8.87 22.46 -21.16
CA LEU A 335 -7.75 22.13 -20.27
C LEU A 335 -7.04 20.91 -20.82
N ARG A 336 -5.75 21.05 -21.12
CA ARG A 336 -4.88 19.95 -21.55
C ARG A 336 -3.90 19.60 -20.45
N ILE A 337 -3.92 18.35 -20.03
CA ILE A 337 -3.01 17.80 -19.00
C ILE A 337 -2.13 16.80 -19.73
N SER A 338 -0.83 17.06 -19.83
CA SER A 338 0.09 16.32 -20.70
C SER A 338 1.38 15.93 -19.98
N ALA A 339 1.93 14.76 -20.32
CA ALA A 339 3.28 14.39 -19.94
C ALA A 339 4.30 15.20 -20.75
N ILE A 340 5.34 15.71 -20.08
CA ILE A 340 6.51 16.37 -20.74
C ILE A 340 7.57 15.30 -20.99
N ILE A 341 8.04 15.22 -22.24
CA ILE A 341 9.18 14.40 -22.61
C ILE A 341 10.44 15.28 -22.52
N LYS A 342 11.40 14.84 -21.74
CA LYS A 342 12.79 15.28 -21.95
C LYS A 342 13.45 14.29 -22.90
N TYR A 343 13.69 14.71 -24.13
CA TYR A 343 14.69 14.02 -24.95
C TYR A 343 16.01 14.07 -24.18
N LYS A 344 16.54 12.93 -23.73
CA LYS A 344 17.97 12.86 -23.48
C LYS A 344 18.61 13.11 -24.86
N ASN A 345 19.19 14.26 -25.03
CA ASN A 345 20.12 14.44 -26.13
C ASN A 345 21.17 13.33 -25.99
N SER A 346 21.06 12.33 -26.86
CA SER A 346 22.17 11.45 -27.17
C SER A 346 23.27 12.36 -27.70
N GLN A 347 24.21 12.72 -26.86
CA GLN A 347 25.45 13.24 -27.33
C GLN A 347 26.15 12.13 -28.11
N LEU A 348 26.32 12.41 -29.38
CA LEU A 348 27.27 11.75 -30.28
C LEU A 348 28.66 11.65 -29.67
#